data_8f82fdc86ae063d4d12b5c534304b814
#
_entry.id   8f82fdc86ae063d4d12b5c534304b814
#
_cell.length_a   1.000
_cell.length_b   1.000
_cell.length_c   1.000
_cell.angle_alpha   90.00
_cell.angle_beta   90.00
_cell.angle_gamma   90.00
#
_symmetry.space_group_name_H-M   'P 1'
#
loop_
_entity.id
_entity.type
_entity.pdbx_description
1 polymer ?
#
loop_
_entity_poly.entity_id
_entity_poly.type
_entity_poly.pdbx_seq_one_letter_code
_entity_poly.pdbx_strand_id
1 'polypeptide(L)'
;MTKKWVRGCIRLSTESNHKETLVLKIGGSLLSWPDWTWLLDRLLTGLGDVPLTVVVGGGAVVDGLRQIDSAAPQPAKLMHDLALDCMHSLAQLVSQSTGLPLSANPALTGSACVLDTPTWMLTQPAAASLPASWDVNSDSIDARLASDYGAGLMLAKSTPPPATWHGRSLEALATAGWVDRLFPTVADDLQTIVWTAPTG
;
A
#
# COMPACT_ATOMS: atom_id res chain seq x y z
N MET A 1 -27.40 2.42 -2.13
CA MET A 1 -26.73 2.24 -0.82
C MET A 1 -25.47 3.07 -0.80
N THR A 2 -25.28 3.90 0.21
CA THR A 2 -24.07 4.72 0.33
C THR A 2 -22.92 3.87 0.83
N LYS A 3 -21.96 3.54 -0.04
CA LYS A 3 -20.73 2.85 0.36
C LYS A 3 -19.98 3.72 1.39
N LYS A 4 -19.51 3.12 2.48
CA LYS A 4 -18.73 3.77 3.53
C LYS A 4 -17.42 3.04 3.73
N TRP A 5 -16.38 3.75 4.17
CA TRP A 5 -15.15 3.13 4.61
C TRP A 5 -15.28 2.66 6.06
N VAL A 6 -14.91 1.40 6.31
CA VAL A 6 -14.77 0.85 7.66
C VAL A 6 -13.29 0.83 8.00
N ARG A 7 -12.93 1.37 9.15
CA ARG A 7 -11.56 1.37 9.67
C ARG A 7 -11.42 0.37 10.79
N GLY A 8 -10.32 -0.37 10.78
CA GLY A 8 -9.87 -1.20 11.88
C GLY A 8 -8.41 -0.90 12.16
N CYS A 9 -8.01 -0.94 13.43
CA CYS A 9 -6.65 -0.67 13.83
C CYS A 9 -5.89 -1.97 14.06
N ILE A 10 -4.69 -2.13 13.49
CA ILE A 10 -3.79 -3.24 13.74
C ILE A 10 -2.83 -2.88 14.88
N ARG A 11 -2.29 -1.65 14.85
CA ARG A 11 -1.40 -1.10 15.88
C ARG A 11 -1.65 0.39 16.00
N LEU A 12 -1.78 0.91 17.21
CA LEU A 12 -1.85 2.36 17.50
C LEU A 12 -0.77 2.73 18.49
N SER A 13 -0.03 3.80 18.19
CA SER A 13 0.78 4.49 19.19
C SER A 13 -0.13 5.26 20.14
N THR A 14 0.18 5.21 21.43
CA THR A 14 -0.49 5.99 22.47
C THR A 14 0.11 7.39 22.65
N GLU A 15 1.18 7.74 21.92
CA GLU A 15 2.01 8.93 22.18
C GLU A 15 2.08 9.95 21.06
N SER A 16 1.20 9.96 20.05
CA SER A 16 1.38 10.92 18.96
C SER A 16 0.43 12.13 19.05
N ASN A 17 1.03 13.28 19.35
CA ASN A 17 0.40 14.61 19.36
C ASN A 17 0.82 15.48 18.15
N HIS A 18 1.45 14.90 17.13
CA HIS A 18 1.84 15.57 15.89
C HIS A 18 1.02 15.05 14.71
N LYS A 19 0.78 15.91 13.70
CA LYS A 19 0.25 15.50 12.38
C LYS A 19 1.25 14.51 11.78
N GLU A 20 1.05 13.23 12.05
CA GLU A 20 1.91 12.17 11.52
C GLU A 20 1.80 12.14 10.00
N THR A 21 2.94 12.08 9.33
CA THR A 21 2.99 11.74 7.91
C THR A 21 2.36 10.36 7.72
N LEU A 22 1.57 10.20 6.68
CA LEU A 22 0.85 8.97 6.41
C LEU A 22 1.26 8.38 5.07
N VAL A 23 1.58 7.09 5.06
CA VAL A 23 1.64 6.26 3.86
C VAL A 23 0.29 5.57 3.70
N LEU A 24 -0.41 5.86 2.61
CA LEU A 24 -1.67 5.24 2.25
C LEU A 24 -1.44 4.24 1.11
N LYS A 25 -1.53 2.97 1.42
CA LYS A 25 -1.53 1.92 0.42
C LYS A 25 -2.92 1.73 -0.17
N ILE A 26 -3.03 1.89 -1.48
CA ILE A 26 -4.23 1.51 -2.24
C ILE A 26 -4.02 0.10 -2.78
N GLY A 27 -4.78 -0.87 -2.28
CA GLY A 27 -4.78 -2.22 -2.84
C GLY A 27 -5.22 -2.18 -4.30
N GLY A 28 -4.40 -2.70 -5.23
CA GLY A 28 -4.73 -2.65 -6.65
C GLY A 28 -6.06 -3.31 -7.02
N SER A 29 -6.54 -4.27 -6.22
CA SER A 29 -7.88 -4.85 -6.37
C SER A 29 -9.03 -3.86 -6.16
N LEU A 30 -8.81 -2.75 -5.42
CA LEU A 30 -9.78 -1.67 -5.31
C LEU A 30 -10.04 -0.97 -6.64
N LEU A 31 -9.05 -0.91 -7.53
CA LEU A 31 -9.17 -0.27 -8.84
C LEU A 31 -10.06 -1.07 -9.80
N SER A 32 -10.39 -2.32 -9.48
CA SER A 32 -11.36 -3.13 -10.21
C SER A 32 -12.80 -3.01 -9.68
N TRP A 33 -13.02 -2.20 -8.64
CA TRP A 33 -14.36 -1.98 -8.10
C TRP A 33 -15.12 -0.93 -8.91
N PRO A 34 -16.43 -1.09 -9.09
CA PRO A 34 -17.27 -0.02 -9.61
C PRO A 34 -17.13 1.23 -8.75
N ASP A 35 -17.06 2.41 -9.40
CA ASP A 35 -16.94 3.72 -8.74
C ASP A 35 -15.69 3.88 -7.85
N TRP A 36 -14.58 3.17 -8.15
CA TRP A 36 -13.35 3.25 -7.38
C TRP A 36 -12.81 4.69 -7.26
N THR A 37 -12.99 5.53 -8.27
CA THR A 37 -12.58 6.94 -8.25
C THR A 37 -13.30 7.72 -7.16
N TRP A 38 -14.62 7.53 -7.06
CA TRP A 38 -15.42 8.12 -5.99
C TRP A 38 -15.02 7.58 -4.60
N LEU A 39 -14.73 6.27 -4.51
CA LEU A 39 -14.25 5.67 -3.26
C LEU A 39 -12.93 6.30 -2.80
N LEU A 40 -11.98 6.51 -3.72
CA LEU A 40 -10.70 7.16 -3.39
C LEU A 40 -10.89 8.62 -3.00
N ASP A 41 -11.70 9.39 -3.73
CA ASP A 41 -12.01 10.78 -3.39
C ASP A 41 -12.54 10.88 -1.95
N ARG A 42 -13.49 10.03 -1.58
CA ARG A 42 -14.04 9.96 -0.22
C ARG A 42 -13.02 9.61 0.84
N LEU A 43 -12.10 8.68 0.52
CA LEU A 43 -11.03 8.30 1.43
C LEU A 43 -10.06 9.46 1.65
N LEU A 44 -9.58 10.07 0.57
CA LEU A 44 -8.63 11.18 0.59
C LEU A 44 -9.23 12.40 1.32
N THR A 45 -10.47 12.78 0.98
CA THR A 45 -11.19 13.86 1.68
C THR A 45 -11.31 13.58 3.19
N GLY A 46 -11.54 12.32 3.57
CA GLY A 46 -11.67 11.92 4.97
C GLY A 46 -10.36 11.92 5.76
N LEU A 47 -9.21 11.99 5.10
CA LEU A 47 -7.88 12.11 5.73
C LEU A 47 -7.50 13.57 6.01
N GLY A 48 -8.11 14.54 5.29
CA GLY A 48 -7.82 15.96 5.47
C GLY A 48 -6.40 16.36 5.06
N ASP A 49 -5.84 17.39 5.72
CA ASP A 49 -4.55 18.01 5.37
C ASP A 49 -3.36 17.32 6.07
N VAL A 50 -3.31 16.00 6.08
CA VAL A 50 -2.09 15.29 6.54
C VAL A 50 -1.09 15.19 5.41
N PRO A 51 0.24 15.24 5.67
CA PRO A 51 1.23 14.87 4.67
C PRO A 51 1.01 13.42 4.24
N LEU A 52 0.71 13.19 2.95
CA LEU A 52 0.19 11.92 2.48
C LEU A 52 0.98 11.40 1.28
N THR A 53 1.56 10.22 1.40
CA THR A 53 2.12 9.49 0.27
C THR A 53 1.21 8.32 -0.07
N VAL A 54 0.64 8.35 -1.27
CA VAL A 54 -0.22 7.28 -1.78
C VAL A 54 0.63 6.30 -2.57
N VAL A 55 0.58 5.03 -2.20
CA VAL A 55 1.22 3.93 -2.95
C VAL A 55 0.15 3.03 -3.53
N VAL A 56 0.32 2.66 -4.80
CA VAL A 56 -0.69 1.88 -5.54
C VAL A 56 -0.17 0.47 -5.79
N GLY A 57 -0.88 -0.53 -5.30
CA GLY A 57 -0.53 -1.93 -5.51
C GLY A 57 -0.93 -2.44 -6.91
N GLY A 58 -0.32 -3.54 -7.33
CA GLY A 58 -0.44 -4.07 -8.70
C GLY A 58 -1.78 -4.71 -9.07
N GLY A 59 -2.57 -5.20 -8.10
CA GLY A 59 -3.91 -5.76 -8.33
C GLY A 59 -3.97 -6.79 -9.45
N ALA A 60 -5.08 -6.79 -10.19
CA ALA A 60 -5.35 -7.75 -11.27
C ALA A 60 -4.28 -7.74 -12.39
N VAL A 61 -3.57 -6.62 -12.59
CA VAL A 61 -2.51 -6.53 -13.62
C VAL A 61 -1.32 -7.38 -13.20
N VAL A 62 -0.88 -7.27 -11.95
CA VAL A 62 0.21 -8.10 -11.40
C VAL A 62 -0.24 -9.54 -11.19
N ASP A 63 -1.51 -9.81 -10.88
CA ASP A 63 -2.04 -11.17 -10.79
C ASP A 63 -2.02 -11.86 -12.17
N GLY A 64 -2.30 -11.14 -13.26
CA GLY A 64 -2.10 -11.62 -14.63
C GLY A 64 -0.63 -11.96 -14.92
N LEU A 65 0.30 -11.12 -14.45
CA LEU A 65 1.73 -11.38 -14.58
C LEU A 65 2.18 -12.64 -13.83
N ARG A 66 1.65 -12.88 -12.61
CA ARG A 66 1.89 -14.12 -11.85
C ARG A 66 1.38 -15.36 -12.56
N GLN A 67 0.22 -15.26 -13.24
CA GLN A 67 -0.30 -16.38 -14.04
C GLN A 67 0.62 -16.73 -15.23
N ILE A 68 1.16 -15.71 -15.90
CA ILE A 68 2.13 -15.89 -16.97
C ILE A 68 3.40 -16.55 -16.44
N ASP A 69 3.94 -16.07 -15.33
CA ASP A 69 5.14 -16.66 -14.69
C ASP A 69 4.89 -18.09 -14.21
N SER A 70 3.72 -18.38 -13.66
CA SER A 70 3.35 -19.74 -13.27
C SER A 70 3.27 -20.72 -14.45
N ALA A 71 2.87 -20.25 -15.62
CA ALA A 71 2.78 -21.07 -16.84
C ALA A 71 4.16 -21.30 -17.48
N ALA A 72 5.07 -20.31 -17.40
CA ALA A 72 6.42 -20.38 -17.94
C ALA A 72 7.39 -19.56 -17.05
N PRO A 73 7.95 -20.19 -16.00
CA PRO A 73 8.75 -19.47 -15.00
C PRO A 73 9.91 -18.67 -15.60
N GLN A 74 10.03 -17.44 -15.18
CA GLN A 74 11.02 -16.48 -15.64
C GLN A 74 11.98 -16.09 -14.49
N PRO A 75 13.12 -15.41 -14.78
CA PRO A 75 14.01 -14.90 -13.74
C PRO A 75 13.26 -14.00 -12.76
N ALA A 76 13.39 -14.25 -11.46
CA ALA A 76 12.65 -13.54 -10.40
C ALA A 76 12.83 -12.02 -10.48
N LYS A 77 14.05 -11.54 -10.79
CA LYS A 77 14.31 -10.11 -10.96
C LYS A 77 13.50 -9.51 -12.12
N LEU A 78 13.41 -10.20 -13.24
CA LEU A 78 12.62 -9.73 -14.38
C LEU A 78 11.14 -9.59 -13.98
N MET A 79 10.59 -10.61 -13.32
CA MET A 79 9.18 -10.59 -12.90
C MET A 79 8.91 -9.51 -11.84
N HIS A 80 9.86 -9.27 -10.95
CA HIS A 80 9.79 -8.19 -9.98
C HIS A 80 9.78 -6.82 -10.67
N ASP A 81 10.71 -6.58 -11.61
CA ASP A 81 10.79 -5.31 -12.34
C ASP A 81 9.49 -5.05 -13.13
N LEU A 82 8.97 -6.06 -13.84
CA LEU A 82 7.69 -5.96 -14.55
C LEU A 82 6.50 -5.70 -13.62
N ALA A 83 6.51 -6.27 -12.41
CA ALA A 83 5.48 -5.98 -11.42
C ALA A 83 5.52 -4.52 -10.95
N LEU A 84 6.73 -3.96 -10.77
CA LEU A 84 6.92 -2.54 -10.46
C LEU A 84 6.45 -1.64 -11.61
N ASP A 85 6.71 -1.99 -12.87
CA ASP A 85 6.22 -1.26 -14.04
C ASP A 85 4.68 -1.25 -14.10
N CYS A 86 4.05 -2.39 -13.76
CA CYS A 86 2.59 -2.45 -13.61
C CYS A 86 2.09 -1.52 -12.50
N MET A 87 2.76 -1.48 -11.35
CA MET A 87 2.42 -0.56 -10.26
C MET A 87 2.59 0.90 -10.68
N HIS A 88 3.64 1.25 -11.44
CA HIS A 88 3.83 2.58 -12.01
C HIS A 88 2.65 2.99 -12.89
N SER A 89 2.23 2.12 -13.80
CA SER A 89 1.09 2.40 -14.69
C SER A 89 -0.20 2.66 -13.90
N LEU A 90 -0.46 1.90 -12.84
CA LEU A 90 -1.61 2.11 -11.97
C LEU A 90 -1.46 3.38 -11.11
N ALA A 91 -0.24 3.72 -10.69
CA ALA A 91 0.04 4.98 -9.99
C ALA A 91 -0.23 6.20 -10.87
N GLN A 92 0.13 6.16 -12.16
CA GLN A 92 -0.23 7.19 -13.14
C GLN A 92 -1.76 7.34 -13.26
N LEU A 93 -2.49 6.22 -13.34
CA LEU A 93 -3.95 6.23 -13.41
C LEU A 93 -4.57 6.89 -12.17
N VAL A 94 -4.09 6.54 -10.97
CA VAL A 94 -4.56 7.12 -9.70
C VAL A 94 -4.19 8.61 -9.63
N SER A 95 -2.97 8.99 -10.00
CA SER A 95 -2.52 10.38 -10.06
C SER A 95 -3.45 11.23 -10.93
N GLN A 96 -3.73 10.78 -12.16
CA GLN A 96 -4.65 11.47 -13.07
C GLN A 96 -6.08 11.57 -12.53
N SER A 97 -6.56 10.51 -11.88
CA SER A 97 -7.96 10.45 -11.38
C SER A 97 -8.18 11.28 -10.11
N THR A 98 -7.14 11.47 -9.30
CA THR A 98 -7.22 12.21 -8.03
C THR A 98 -6.70 13.65 -8.13
N GLY A 99 -5.96 13.98 -9.18
CA GLY A 99 -5.26 15.25 -9.33
C GLY A 99 -3.99 15.38 -8.46
N LEU A 100 -3.61 14.33 -7.72
CA LEU A 100 -2.38 14.32 -6.93
C LEU A 100 -1.16 14.16 -7.86
N PRO A 101 -0.06 14.90 -7.62
CA PRO A 101 1.15 14.76 -8.44
C PRO A 101 1.78 13.39 -8.27
N LEU A 102 2.28 12.80 -9.37
CA LEU A 102 3.15 11.63 -9.32
C LEU A 102 4.56 12.09 -8.91
N SER A 103 5.17 11.44 -7.92
CA SER A 103 6.47 11.86 -7.36
C SER A 103 7.35 10.66 -7.05
N ALA A 104 8.65 10.79 -7.35
CA ALA A 104 9.66 9.83 -6.93
C ALA A 104 10.02 9.95 -5.44
N ASN A 105 9.60 11.05 -4.79
CA ASN A 105 9.87 11.30 -3.38
C ASN A 105 8.56 11.35 -2.59
N PRO A 106 8.53 10.77 -1.39
CA PRO A 106 7.34 10.81 -0.54
C PRO A 106 7.06 12.24 -0.05
N ALA A 107 5.78 12.50 0.25
CA ALA A 107 5.35 13.77 0.84
C ALA A 107 5.66 13.77 2.34
N LEU A 108 6.60 14.62 2.78
CA LEU A 108 7.01 14.69 4.18
C LEU A 108 6.38 15.88 4.94
N THR A 109 5.95 16.92 4.24
CA THR A 109 5.41 18.16 4.83
C THR A 109 4.25 18.69 4.02
N GLY A 110 3.07 18.75 4.63
CA GLY A 110 1.92 19.54 4.19
C GLY A 110 1.36 19.32 2.77
N SER A 111 1.86 18.33 2.04
CA SER A 111 1.46 17.99 0.68
C SER A 111 1.01 16.53 0.56
N ALA A 112 0.32 16.22 -0.53
CA ALA A 112 -0.01 14.85 -0.88
C ALA A 112 0.54 14.50 -2.26
N CYS A 113 0.99 13.27 -2.47
CA CYS A 113 1.45 12.77 -3.77
C CYS A 113 1.10 11.29 -3.95
N VAL A 114 1.10 10.85 -5.21
CA VAL A 114 1.16 9.43 -5.57
C VAL A 114 2.62 9.07 -5.80
N LEU A 115 3.09 8.00 -5.18
CA LEU A 115 4.49 7.59 -5.29
C LEU A 115 4.74 6.89 -6.64
N ASP A 116 5.79 7.31 -7.32
CA ASP A 116 6.42 6.54 -8.40
C ASP A 116 7.30 5.45 -7.76
N THR A 117 6.68 4.34 -7.40
CA THR A 117 7.31 3.26 -6.65
C THR A 117 8.58 2.70 -7.30
N PRO A 118 8.64 2.41 -8.63
CA PRO A 118 9.87 1.97 -9.27
C PRO A 118 11.02 2.97 -9.10
N THR A 119 10.76 4.25 -9.37
CA THR A 119 11.79 5.29 -9.26
C THR A 119 12.25 5.45 -7.82
N TRP A 120 11.34 5.42 -6.85
CA TRP A 120 11.70 5.45 -5.43
C TRP A 120 12.58 4.24 -5.05
N MET A 121 12.21 3.03 -5.45
CA MET A 121 12.98 1.82 -5.15
C MET A 121 14.40 1.85 -5.76
N LEU A 122 14.57 2.42 -6.94
CA LEU A 122 15.88 2.55 -7.58
C LEU A 122 16.78 3.60 -6.91
N THR A 123 16.19 4.63 -6.31
CA THR A 123 16.93 5.76 -5.75
C THR A 123 17.18 5.67 -4.25
N GLN A 124 16.47 4.79 -3.53
CA GLN A 124 16.56 4.66 -2.08
C GLN A 124 17.33 3.41 -1.67
N PRO A 125 18.49 3.54 -0.96
CA PRO A 125 19.28 2.39 -0.53
C PRO A 125 18.50 1.40 0.36
N ALA A 126 17.59 1.91 1.17
CA ALA A 126 16.78 1.10 2.08
C ALA A 126 15.79 0.18 1.32
N ALA A 127 15.22 0.67 0.22
CA ALA A 127 14.36 -0.12 -0.65
C ALA A 127 15.13 -1.26 -1.34
N ALA A 128 16.42 -1.07 -1.62
CA ALA A 128 17.29 -2.08 -2.20
C ALA A 128 17.52 -3.31 -1.28
N SER A 129 17.16 -3.23 0.00
CA SER A 129 17.21 -4.37 0.92
C SER A 129 16.04 -5.35 0.76
N LEU A 130 14.99 -4.97 0.03
CA LEU A 130 13.85 -5.85 -0.24
C LEU A 130 14.23 -6.86 -1.34
N PRO A 131 14.03 -8.17 -1.12
CA PRO A 131 14.37 -9.18 -2.12
C PRO A 131 13.48 -9.05 -3.37
N ALA A 132 14.07 -9.20 -4.55
CA ALA A 132 13.34 -9.26 -5.81
C ALA A 132 12.67 -10.64 -5.95
N SER A 133 11.52 -10.84 -5.33
CA SER A 133 10.76 -12.08 -5.34
C SER A 133 9.25 -11.81 -5.21
N TRP A 134 8.43 -12.82 -5.49
CA TRP A 134 6.99 -12.78 -5.24
C TRP A 134 6.58 -12.77 -3.76
N ASP A 135 7.52 -13.02 -2.84
CA ASP A 135 7.27 -12.92 -1.39
C ASP A 135 7.19 -11.47 -0.93
N VAL A 136 7.69 -10.52 -1.76
CA VAL A 136 7.58 -9.08 -1.56
C VAL A 136 6.48 -8.53 -2.45
N ASN A 137 5.43 -8.07 -1.82
CA ASN A 137 4.34 -7.36 -2.49
C ASN A 137 4.33 -5.89 -2.06
N SER A 138 3.35 -5.15 -2.57
CA SER A 138 3.17 -3.74 -2.21
C SER A 138 2.99 -3.51 -0.70
N ASP A 139 2.47 -4.48 0.08
CA ASP A 139 2.31 -4.31 1.53
C ASP A 139 3.68 -4.14 2.24
N SER A 140 4.69 -4.97 1.90
CA SER A 140 6.05 -4.83 2.43
C SER A 140 6.78 -3.59 1.91
N ILE A 141 6.57 -3.21 0.65
CA ILE A 141 7.12 -1.98 0.09
C ILE A 141 6.59 -0.77 0.86
N ASP A 142 5.28 -0.74 1.12
CA ASP A 142 4.61 0.35 1.85
C ASP A 142 5.05 0.41 3.31
N ALA A 143 5.21 -0.76 3.97
CA ALA A 143 5.72 -0.84 5.32
C ALA A 143 7.17 -0.33 5.40
N ARG A 144 8.02 -0.69 4.42
CA ARG A 144 9.38 -0.20 4.34
C ARG A 144 9.43 1.32 4.16
N LEU A 145 8.61 1.85 3.26
CA LEU A 145 8.47 3.29 3.08
C LEU A 145 8.04 3.98 4.38
N ALA A 146 7.01 3.47 5.04
CA ALA A 146 6.51 4.06 6.28
C ALA A 146 7.58 4.04 7.39
N SER A 147 8.31 2.93 7.55
CA SER A 147 9.41 2.78 8.51
C SER A 147 10.54 3.78 8.22
N ASP A 148 11.02 3.85 6.98
CA ASP A 148 12.14 4.73 6.60
C ASP A 148 11.84 6.22 6.87
N TYR A 149 10.58 6.62 6.83
CA TYR A 149 10.17 8.02 7.02
C TYR A 149 9.44 8.27 8.36
N GLY A 150 9.40 7.29 9.26
CA GLY A 150 8.72 7.41 10.54
C GLY A 150 7.22 7.75 10.40
N ALA A 151 6.59 7.25 9.33
CA ALA A 151 5.20 7.54 8.99
C ALA A 151 4.25 6.46 9.54
N GLY A 152 3.00 6.82 9.75
CA GLY A 152 1.92 5.84 9.93
C GLY A 152 1.61 5.12 8.62
N LEU A 153 1.15 3.88 8.68
CA LEU A 153 0.72 3.08 7.53
C LEU A 153 -0.78 2.85 7.54
N MET A 154 -1.46 3.20 6.45
CA MET A 154 -2.86 2.83 6.22
C MET A 154 -2.99 1.89 5.02
N LEU A 155 -3.53 0.70 5.25
CA LEU A 155 -3.79 -0.30 4.21
C LEU A 155 -5.25 -0.20 3.77
N ALA A 156 -5.51 0.40 2.61
CA ALA A 156 -6.82 0.39 1.97
C ALA A 156 -6.95 -0.84 1.08
N LYS A 157 -7.74 -1.80 1.52
CA LYS A 157 -7.95 -3.10 0.88
C LYS A 157 -9.39 -3.24 0.38
N SER A 158 -9.63 -4.11 -0.59
CA SER A 158 -10.97 -4.38 -1.13
C SER A 158 -11.89 -5.12 -0.16
N THR A 159 -11.31 -5.81 0.82
CA THR A 159 -12.05 -6.57 1.83
C THR A 159 -11.76 -6.05 3.23
N PRO A 160 -12.77 -5.97 4.12
CA PRO A 160 -12.53 -5.66 5.52
C PRO A 160 -11.68 -6.75 6.19
N PRO A 161 -10.91 -6.40 7.22
CA PRO A 161 -10.20 -7.41 7.98
C PRO A 161 -11.19 -8.39 8.61
N PRO A 162 -10.80 -9.67 8.83
CA PRO A 162 -11.69 -10.62 9.47
C PRO A 162 -12.09 -10.15 10.87
N ALA A 163 -13.33 -10.42 11.30
CA ALA A 163 -13.84 -9.97 12.61
C ALA A 163 -12.98 -10.42 13.80
N THR A 164 -12.19 -11.47 13.61
CA THR A 164 -11.30 -12.06 14.64
C THR A 164 -9.87 -11.53 14.60
N TRP A 165 -9.57 -10.49 13.82
CA TRP A 165 -8.19 -10.01 13.65
C TRP A 165 -7.68 -9.16 14.82
N HIS A 166 -8.55 -8.61 15.66
CA HIS A 166 -8.16 -7.83 16.82
C HIS A 166 -7.23 -8.62 17.74
N GLY A 167 -6.04 -8.09 18.02
CA GLY A 167 -5.04 -8.73 18.87
C GLY A 167 -4.25 -9.87 18.20
N ARG A 168 -4.41 -10.13 16.90
CA ARG A 168 -3.54 -11.06 16.18
C ARG A 168 -2.20 -10.41 15.86
N SER A 169 -1.16 -11.24 15.87
CA SER A 169 0.16 -10.78 15.43
C SER A 169 0.21 -10.55 13.91
N LEU A 170 1.19 -9.76 13.46
CA LEU A 170 1.41 -9.53 12.04
C LEU A 170 1.71 -10.84 11.28
N GLU A 171 2.39 -11.79 11.93
CA GLU A 171 2.68 -13.12 11.39
C GLU A 171 1.39 -13.93 11.16
N ALA A 172 0.41 -13.82 12.06
CA ALA A 172 -0.88 -14.47 11.87
C ALA A 172 -1.64 -13.88 10.66
N LEU A 173 -1.52 -12.58 10.39
CA LEU A 173 -2.09 -11.94 9.21
C LEU A 173 -1.39 -12.41 7.93
N ALA A 174 -0.04 -12.52 7.95
CA ALA A 174 0.73 -13.02 6.82
C ALA A 174 0.43 -14.50 6.53
N THR A 175 0.36 -15.33 7.57
CA THR A 175 0.00 -16.75 7.44
C THR A 175 -1.39 -16.95 6.85
N ALA A 176 -2.32 -16.06 7.17
CA ALA A 176 -3.68 -16.08 6.62
C ALA A 176 -3.79 -15.43 5.21
N GLY A 177 -2.70 -14.91 4.65
CA GLY A 177 -2.67 -14.28 3.32
C GLY A 177 -3.29 -12.89 3.25
N TRP A 178 -3.48 -12.23 4.39
CA TRP A 178 -4.02 -10.86 4.44
C TRP A 178 -2.99 -9.79 4.09
N VAL A 179 -1.73 -10.06 4.40
CA VAL A 179 -0.56 -9.29 4.00
C VAL A 179 0.50 -10.25 3.43
N ASP A 180 1.51 -9.73 2.75
CA ASP A 180 2.57 -10.60 2.24
C ASP A 180 3.49 -11.16 3.34
N ARG A 181 4.31 -12.17 2.97
CA ARG A 181 5.11 -12.92 3.95
C ARG A 181 6.19 -12.08 4.62
N LEU A 182 6.73 -11.08 3.94
CA LEU A 182 7.79 -10.24 4.48
C LEU A 182 7.25 -9.11 5.34
N PHE A 183 5.97 -8.76 5.19
CA PHE A 183 5.32 -7.65 5.90
C PHE A 183 5.57 -7.64 7.41
N PRO A 184 5.44 -8.77 8.17
CA PRO A 184 5.67 -8.76 9.62
C PRO A 184 7.07 -8.27 10.00
N THR A 185 8.09 -8.70 9.25
CA THR A 185 9.49 -8.32 9.49
C THR A 185 9.74 -6.86 9.20
N VAL A 186 9.14 -6.32 8.11
CA VAL A 186 9.36 -4.94 7.67
C VAL A 186 8.53 -3.96 8.48
N ALA A 187 7.38 -4.38 8.99
CA ALA A 187 6.44 -3.54 9.74
C ALA A 187 6.62 -3.63 11.26
N ASP A 188 7.67 -4.30 11.76
CA ASP A 188 7.83 -4.57 13.19
C ASP A 188 8.00 -3.29 14.02
N ASP A 189 8.70 -2.31 13.49
CA ASP A 189 8.95 -1.01 14.14
C ASP A 189 7.85 0.04 13.91
N LEU A 190 6.85 -0.23 13.04
CA LEU A 190 5.77 0.71 12.79
C LEU A 190 4.88 0.89 14.02
N GLN A 191 4.70 2.13 14.42
CA GLN A 191 3.87 2.47 15.58
C GLN A 191 2.38 2.50 15.25
N THR A 192 2.03 2.86 14.03
CA THR A 192 0.64 2.99 13.58
C THR A 192 0.41 2.19 12.30
N ILE A 193 -0.46 1.20 12.37
CA ILE A 193 -0.94 0.44 11.20
C ILE A 193 -2.46 0.41 11.26
N VAL A 194 -3.10 0.96 10.24
CA VAL A 194 -4.55 1.01 10.12
C VAL A 194 -5.01 0.24 8.89
N TRP A 195 -6.05 -0.56 9.02
CA TRP A 195 -6.73 -1.19 7.90
C TRP A 195 -8.01 -0.44 7.59
N THR A 196 -8.28 -0.20 6.31
CA THR A 196 -9.55 0.37 5.86
C THR A 196 -10.06 -0.38 4.65
N ALA A 197 -11.38 -0.55 4.56
CA ALA A 197 -12.04 -1.19 3.43
C ALA A 197 -13.41 -0.56 3.19
N PRO A 198 -13.90 -0.53 1.92
CA PRO A 198 -15.26 -0.08 1.66
C PRO A 198 -16.27 -1.14 2.13
N THR A 199 -17.41 -0.67 2.62
CA THR A 199 -18.57 -1.55 2.83
C THR A 199 -19.25 -1.82 1.50
N GLY A 200 -19.65 -3.07 1.28
CA GLY A 200 -20.43 -3.49 0.11
C GLY A 200 -21.85 -2.91 0.07
#